data_1fb38910390a53074b74feb507e87f3d
#
_entry.id   1fb38910390a53074b74feb507e87f3d
#
_cell.length_a   1.000
_cell.length_b   1.000
_cell.length_c   1.000
_cell.angle_alpha   90.00
_cell.angle_beta   90.00
_cell.angle_gamma   90.00
#
_symmetry.space_group_name_H-M   'P 1'
#
loop_
_entity.id
_entity.type
_entity.pdbx_description
1 polymer ?
#
loop_
_entity_poly.entity_id
_entity_poly.type
_entity_poly.pdbx_seq_one_letter_code
_entity_poly.pdbx_strand_id
1 'polypeptide(L)'
;MARKAASLELAVLGLLHESPLHGYELRKRLNLLLGWGRLLSYGSLYPALKRLLRAGWITEVTAESPGVSRRQRIVYQITPAGRQYFGQEITDSGPAAWEDDNFNMRFAFFSRTDADIRLRILEGRRTRLQERLDRARYAAGGDDRYLSELRRHSIESVEREVRWLTDLINAERSNDQPGRVDDAPVESGDVAGPDGTTPATADPAIDAAADATTTT
;
A
#
# COMPACT_ATOMS: atom_id res chain seq x y z
N MET A 1 -6.85 21.33 -11.29
CA MET A 1 -7.05 20.13 -12.14
C MET A 1 -5.75 19.40 -12.46
N ALA A 2 -4.62 20.08 -12.73
CA ALA A 2 -3.33 19.45 -13.04
C ALA A 2 -2.80 18.49 -11.94
N ARG A 3 -2.87 18.86 -10.66
CA ARG A 3 -2.40 18.03 -9.54
C ARG A 3 -3.13 16.69 -9.41
N LYS A 4 -4.46 16.67 -9.61
CA LYS A 4 -5.25 15.42 -9.58
C LYS A 4 -4.91 14.49 -10.73
N ALA A 5 -4.54 15.03 -11.87
CA ALA A 5 -4.11 14.25 -13.01
C ALA A 5 -2.75 13.59 -12.73
N ALA A 6 -1.80 14.33 -12.12
CA ALA A 6 -0.49 13.79 -11.75
C ALA A 6 -0.59 12.65 -10.71
N SER A 7 -1.44 12.79 -9.69
CA SER A 7 -1.66 11.72 -8.70
C SER A 7 -2.27 10.46 -9.32
N LEU A 8 -3.17 10.62 -10.30
CA LEU A 8 -3.73 9.48 -11.02
C LEU A 8 -2.68 8.79 -11.91
N GLU A 9 -1.84 9.55 -12.58
CA GLU A 9 -0.74 9.03 -13.41
C GLU A 9 0.25 8.24 -12.56
N LEU A 10 0.62 8.76 -11.39
CA LEU A 10 1.50 8.07 -10.44
C LEU A 10 0.88 6.75 -9.97
N ALA A 11 -0.44 6.74 -9.68
CA ALA A 11 -1.15 5.52 -9.31
C ALA A 11 -1.16 4.46 -10.41
N VAL A 12 -1.39 4.88 -11.65
CA VAL A 12 -1.34 3.98 -12.80
C VAL A 12 0.05 3.36 -12.94
N LEU A 13 1.11 4.18 -12.85
CA LEU A 13 2.49 3.70 -12.93
C LEU A 13 2.81 2.74 -11.78
N GLY A 14 2.37 3.04 -10.55
CA GLY A 14 2.57 2.16 -9.39
C GLY A 14 1.93 0.79 -9.56
N LEU A 15 0.69 0.72 -10.05
CA LEU A 15 0.01 -0.54 -10.34
C LEU A 15 0.68 -1.31 -11.50
N LEU A 16 1.08 -0.62 -12.57
CA LEU A 16 1.77 -1.23 -13.70
C LEU A 16 3.21 -1.64 -13.37
N HIS A 17 3.77 -1.10 -12.31
CA HIS A 17 5.06 -1.54 -11.79
C HIS A 17 4.99 -2.99 -11.24
N GLU A 18 3.83 -3.40 -10.73
CA GLU A 18 3.59 -4.76 -10.22
C GLU A 18 3.40 -5.76 -11.35
N SER A 19 2.55 -5.45 -12.30
CA SER A 19 2.23 -6.32 -13.43
C SER A 19 1.58 -5.54 -14.57
N PRO A 20 1.70 -6.02 -15.82
CA PRO A 20 0.90 -5.52 -16.93
C PRO A 20 -0.59 -5.73 -16.65
N LEU A 21 -1.43 -4.72 -16.96
CA LEU A 21 -2.86 -4.74 -16.65
C LEU A 21 -3.70 -4.24 -17.83
N HIS A 22 -4.90 -4.79 -17.97
CA HIS A 22 -5.93 -4.24 -18.86
C HIS A 22 -6.54 -2.97 -18.27
N GLY A 23 -7.04 -2.08 -19.13
CA GLY A 23 -7.68 -0.83 -18.69
C GLY A 23 -8.83 -1.03 -17.70
N TYR A 24 -9.61 -2.10 -17.85
CA TYR A 24 -10.66 -2.46 -16.89
C TYR A 24 -10.09 -2.83 -15.50
N GLU A 25 -9.04 -3.64 -15.48
CA GLU A 25 -8.38 -4.05 -14.22
C GLU A 25 -7.69 -2.89 -13.53
N LEU A 26 -7.02 -2.02 -14.30
CA LEU A 26 -6.48 -0.76 -13.80
C LEU A 26 -7.55 0.08 -13.10
N ARG A 27 -8.71 0.26 -13.74
CA ARG A 27 -9.82 1.02 -13.13
C ARG A 27 -10.28 0.37 -11.83
N LYS A 28 -10.45 -0.95 -11.81
CA LYS A 28 -10.90 -1.69 -10.62
C LYS A 28 -9.93 -1.51 -9.45
N ARG A 29 -8.62 -1.71 -9.69
CA ARG A 29 -7.57 -1.57 -8.67
C ARG A 29 -7.41 -0.11 -8.22
N LEU A 30 -7.48 0.85 -9.14
CA LEU A 30 -7.44 2.27 -8.80
C LEU A 30 -8.63 2.69 -7.91
N ASN A 31 -9.83 2.19 -8.17
CA ASN A 31 -10.98 2.47 -7.32
C ASN A 31 -10.80 1.89 -5.90
N LEU A 32 -10.20 0.72 -5.76
CA LEU A 32 -9.88 0.15 -4.45
C LEU A 32 -8.81 0.98 -3.72
N LEU A 33 -7.80 1.42 -4.44
CA LEU A 33 -6.66 2.19 -3.90
C LEU A 33 -7.05 3.61 -3.50
N LEU A 34 -7.93 4.27 -4.29
CA LEU A 34 -8.38 5.64 -4.04
C LEU A 34 -9.52 5.74 -3.00
N GLY A 35 -10.04 4.58 -2.56
CA GLY A 35 -11.06 4.49 -1.52
C GLY A 35 -12.47 4.79 -2.01
N TRP A 36 -13.45 4.56 -1.13
CA TRP A 36 -14.90 4.56 -1.40
C TRP A 36 -15.49 5.91 -1.82
N GLY A 37 -14.75 7.01 -1.63
CA GLY A 37 -15.22 8.37 -1.93
C GLY A 37 -15.04 8.83 -3.38
N ARG A 38 -14.31 8.07 -4.21
CA ARG A 38 -13.94 8.51 -5.57
C ARG A 38 -14.04 7.38 -6.58
N LEU A 39 -15.21 7.24 -7.19
CA LEU A 39 -15.35 6.37 -8.35
C LEU A 39 -14.58 6.99 -9.53
N LEU A 40 -13.49 6.35 -9.92
CA LEU A 40 -12.73 6.73 -11.10
C LEU A 40 -13.58 6.45 -12.36
N SER A 41 -13.93 7.52 -13.09
CA SER A 41 -14.64 7.40 -14.36
C SER A 41 -13.68 6.99 -15.48
N TYR A 42 -14.20 6.34 -16.51
CA TYR A 42 -13.45 6.12 -17.74
C TYR A 42 -12.97 7.43 -18.37
N GLY A 43 -13.76 8.51 -18.20
CA GLY A 43 -13.40 9.86 -18.66
C GLY A 43 -12.14 10.44 -18.02
N SER A 44 -11.72 9.93 -16.85
CA SER A 44 -10.47 10.36 -16.19
C SER A 44 -9.30 9.43 -16.52
N LEU A 45 -9.54 8.12 -16.55
CA LEU A 45 -8.49 7.11 -16.73
C LEU A 45 -7.89 7.14 -18.15
N TYR A 46 -8.72 7.11 -19.18
CA TYR A 46 -8.20 7.05 -20.55
C TYR A 46 -7.38 8.28 -20.99
N PRO A 47 -7.75 9.53 -20.63
CA PRO A 47 -6.86 10.67 -20.84
C PRO A 47 -5.52 10.56 -20.10
N ALA A 48 -5.49 9.99 -18.89
CA ALA A 48 -4.25 9.73 -18.15
C ALA A 48 -3.37 8.70 -18.90
N LEU A 49 -3.96 7.56 -19.30
CA LEU A 49 -3.25 6.54 -20.10
C LEU A 49 -2.68 7.13 -21.40
N LYS A 50 -3.45 7.96 -22.11
CA LYS A 50 -2.96 8.63 -23.32
C LYS A 50 -1.77 9.56 -23.05
N ARG A 51 -1.75 10.27 -21.91
CA ARG A 51 -0.59 11.11 -21.55
C ARG A 51 0.63 10.27 -21.23
N LEU A 52 0.46 9.19 -20.46
CA LEU A 52 1.54 8.26 -20.14
C LEU A 52 2.13 7.58 -21.36
N LEU A 53 1.29 7.19 -22.34
CA LEU A 53 1.73 6.65 -23.64
C LEU A 53 2.53 7.69 -24.44
N ARG A 54 2.05 8.95 -24.54
CA ARG A 54 2.77 10.02 -25.24
C ARG A 54 4.10 10.35 -24.59
N ALA A 55 4.19 10.26 -23.26
CA ALA A 55 5.42 10.45 -22.49
C ALA A 55 6.39 9.25 -22.62
N GLY A 56 5.96 8.13 -23.20
CA GLY A 56 6.77 6.92 -23.31
C GLY A 56 6.96 6.18 -21.98
N TRP A 57 6.16 6.49 -20.95
CA TRP A 57 6.26 5.84 -19.65
C TRP A 57 5.50 4.51 -19.55
N ILE A 58 4.53 4.29 -20.43
CA ILE A 58 3.85 3.02 -20.62
C ILE A 58 3.78 2.67 -22.10
N THR A 59 3.55 1.40 -22.40
CA THR A 59 3.31 0.88 -23.74
C THR A 59 2.06 0.02 -23.77
N GLU A 60 1.47 -0.13 -24.96
CA GLU A 60 0.38 -1.05 -25.23
C GLU A 60 0.95 -2.35 -25.79
N VAL A 61 0.52 -3.46 -25.21
CA VAL A 61 0.84 -4.80 -25.70
C VAL A 61 -0.49 -5.47 -26.08
N THR A 62 -0.58 -5.96 -27.28
CA THR A 62 -1.76 -6.71 -27.73
C THR A 62 -1.64 -8.11 -27.16
N ALA A 63 -2.53 -8.48 -26.22
CA ALA A 63 -2.61 -9.86 -25.76
C ALA A 63 -3.33 -10.69 -26.85
N GLU A 64 -2.60 -11.59 -27.48
CA GLU A 64 -3.19 -12.64 -28.31
C GLU A 64 -3.92 -13.62 -27.37
N SER A 65 -5.24 -13.55 -27.31
CA SER A 65 -6.03 -14.58 -26.64
C SER A 65 -6.37 -15.66 -27.67
N PRO A 66 -5.95 -16.90 -27.49
CA PRO A 66 -6.44 -18.02 -28.29
C PRO A 66 -7.89 -18.29 -27.88
N GLY A 67 -8.86 -17.80 -28.61
CA GLY A 67 -10.28 -18.08 -28.41
C GLY A 67 -11.21 -16.94 -28.80
N VAL A 68 -12.18 -17.28 -29.55
CA VAL A 68 -13.46 -16.74 -30.11
C VAL A 68 -13.90 -15.28 -29.79
N SER A 69 -13.17 -14.44 -29.09
CA SER A 69 -13.55 -13.03 -28.88
C SER A 69 -12.75 -12.08 -29.76
N ARG A 70 -13.39 -11.55 -30.80
CA ARG A 70 -12.84 -10.59 -31.80
C ARG A 70 -12.39 -9.21 -31.23
N ARG A 71 -12.41 -8.99 -29.92
CA ARG A 71 -11.93 -7.75 -29.31
C ARG A 71 -10.53 -7.97 -28.79
N GLN A 72 -9.54 -7.45 -29.50
CA GLN A 72 -8.16 -7.32 -29.01
C GLN A 72 -8.19 -6.63 -27.65
N ARG A 73 -7.72 -7.32 -26.62
CA ARG A 73 -7.61 -6.75 -25.28
C ARG A 73 -6.26 -6.03 -25.18
N ILE A 74 -6.32 -4.71 -25.07
CA ILE A 74 -5.13 -3.87 -24.86
C ILE A 74 -4.67 -4.06 -23.41
N VAL A 75 -3.42 -4.47 -23.24
CA VAL A 75 -2.70 -4.56 -21.97
C VAL A 75 -1.73 -3.40 -21.91
N TYR A 76 -1.71 -2.67 -20.83
CA TYR A 76 -0.75 -1.62 -20.56
C TYR A 76 0.42 -2.17 -19.74
N GLN A 77 1.63 -1.77 -20.10
CA GLN A 77 2.86 -2.16 -19.42
C GLN A 77 3.74 -0.94 -19.18
N ILE A 78 4.38 -0.86 -18.01
CA ILE A 78 5.33 0.19 -17.69
C ILE A 78 6.65 -0.03 -18.44
N THR A 79 7.22 1.06 -19.00
CA THR A 79 8.53 1.03 -19.64
C THR A 79 9.66 1.24 -18.62
N PRO A 80 10.94 0.98 -18.99
CA PRO A 80 12.08 1.34 -18.14
C PRO A 80 12.11 2.83 -17.77
N ALA A 81 11.79 3.73 -18.72
CA ALA A 81 11.67 5.17 -18.47
C ALA A 81 10.52 5.48 -17.48
N GLY A 82 9.39 4.79 -17.60
CA GLY A 82 8.27 4.90 -16.66
C GLY A 82 8.62 4.44 -15.26
N ARG A 83 9.41 3.37 -15.11
CA ARG A 83 9.91 2.90 -13.80
C ARG A 83 10.82 3.93 -13.14
N GLN A 84 11.72 4.50 -13.91
CA GLN A 84 12.62 5.56 -13.43
C GLN A 84 11.83 6.79 -12.97
N TYR A 85 10.88 7.25 -13.78
CA TYR A 85 10.03 8.38 -13.45
C TYR A 85 9.20 8.12 -12.19
N PHE A 86 8.58 6.94 -12.09
CA PHE A 86 7.83 6.53 -10.89
C PHE A 86 8.71 6.55 -9.64
N GLY A 87 9.94 6.00 -9.71
CA GLY A 87 10.88 6.00 -8.60
C GLY A 87 11.24 7.42 -8.14
N GLN A 88 11.48 8.34 -9.06
CA GLN A 88 11.77 9.74 -8.75
C GLN A 88 10.58 10.43 -8.08
N GLU A 89 9.37 10.26 -8.64
CA GLU A 89 8.17 10.90 -8.11
C GLU A 89 7.76 10.37 -6.74
N ILE A 90 7.94 9.07 -6.47
CA ILE A 90 7.55 8.49 -5.19
C ILE A 90 8.49 8.91 -4.04
N THR A 91 9.74 9.25 -4.36
CA THR A 91 10.73 9.73 -3.41
C THR A 91 10.62 11.23 -3.10
N ASP A 92 9.82 11.99 -3.88
CA ASP A 92 9.53 13.38 -3.54
C ASP A 92 8.77 13.45 -2.22
N SER A 93 9.43 13.97 -1.19
CA SER A 93 8.91 14.12 0.17
C SER A 93 8.60 15.58 0.54
N GLY A 94 8.55 16.48 -0.45
CA GLY A 94 8.26 17.89 -0.25
C GLY A 94 6.79 18.18 0.13
N PRO A 95 6.43 19.46 0.34
CA PRO A 95 5.09 19.85 0.79
C PRO A 95 3.93 19.33 -0.05
N ALA A 96 4.15 19.13 -1.35
CA ALA A 96 3.14 18.54 -2.23
C ALA A 96 2.77 17.09 -1.86
N ALA A 97 3.71 16.34 -1.27
CA ALA A 97 3.49 14.96 -0.84
C ALA A 97 2.53 14.86 0.37
N TRP A 98 2.35 15.94 1.12
CA TRP A 98 1.54 15.99 2.33
C TRP A 98 0.07 16.37 2.07
N GLU A 99 -0.27 16.77 0.84
CA GLU A 99 -1.65 17.07 0.43
C GLU A 99 -2.49 15.78 0.37
N ASP A 100 -3.78 15.87 0.70
CA ASP A 100 -4.67 14.72 0.88
C ASP A 100 -4.59 13.68 -0.25
N ASP A 101 -4.73 14.12 -1.51
CA ASP A 101 -4.73 13.24 -2.68
C ASP A 101 -3.35 12.61 -2.94
N ASN A 102 -2.29 13.39 -2.74
CA ASN A 102 -0.92 12.95 -2.97
C ASN A 102 -0.40 12.07 -1.85
N PHE A 103 -0.77 12.38 -0.60
CA PHE A 103 -0.43 11.56 0.55
C PHE A 103 -1.00 10.14 0.41
N ASN A 104 -2.31 10.02 0.19
CA ASN A 104 -2.96 8.73 0.05
C ASN A 104 -2.33 7.89 -1.08
N MET A 105 -1.96 8.55 -2.18
CA MET A 105 -1.32 7.90 -3.31
C MET A 105 0.07 7.37 -2.96
N ARG A 106 0.92 8.19 -2.31
CA ARG A 106 2.26 7.76 -1.89
C ARG A 106 2.20 6.69 -0.81
N PHE A 107 1.29 6.84 0.15
CA PHE A 107 1.07 5.87 1.22
C PHE A 107 0.75 4.47 0.69
N ALA A 108 -0.05 4.38 -0.37
CA ALA A 108 -0.37 3.11 -1.01
C ALA A 108 0.86 2.37 -1.60
N PHE A 109 1.97 3.09 -1.84
CA PHE A 109 3.21 2.54 -2.37
C PHE A 109 4.40 2.64 -1.39
N PHE A 110 4.14 2.83 -0.09
CA PHE A 110 5.18 2.92 0.94
C PHE A 110 6.08 1.68 1.02
N SER A 111 5.55 0.51 0.69
CA SER A 111 6.36 -0.72 0.60
C SER A 111 7.52 -0.64 -0.42
N ARG A 112 7.51 0.37 -1.29
CA ARG A 112 8.53 0.61 -2.34
C ARG A 112 9.35 1.87 -2.07
N THR A 113 9.21 2.46 -0.90
CA THR A 113 9.83 3.72 -0.51
C THR A 113 10.75 3.48 0.68
N ASP A 114 11.89 4.12 0.70
CA ASP A 114 12.85 4.01 1.79
C ASP A 114 12.27 4.57 3.11
N ALA A 115 12.69 4.01 4.24
CA ALA A 115 12.16 4.34 5.56
C ALA A 115 12.27 5.83 5.91
N ASP A 116 13.42 6.44 5.59
CA ASP A 116 13.66 7.86 5.83
C ASP A 116 12.74 8.79 5.00
N ILE A 117 12.37 8.36 3.80
CA ILE A 117 11.42 9.08 2.94
C ILE A 117 10.00 8.92 3.47
N ARG A 118 9.61 7.69 3.87
CA ARG A 118 8.32 7.45 4.51
C ARG A 118 8.15 8.31 5.76
N LEU A 119 9.15 8.34 6.64
CA LEU A 119 9.15 9.17 7.84
C LEU A 119 8.98 10.66 7.52
N ARG A 120 9.72 11.21 6.56
CA ARG A 120 9.58 12.61 6.13
C ARG A 120 8.17 12.94 5.64
N ILE A 121 7.56 12.04 4.86
CA ILE A 121 6.19 12.23 4.37
C ILE A 121 5.19 12.18 5.52
N LEU A 122 5.29 11.20 6.42
CA LEU A 122 4.40 11.05 7.58
C LEU A 122 4.50 12.25 8.54
N GLU A 123 5.71 12.67 8.87
CA GLU A 123 5.97 13.81 9.75
C GLU A 123 5.48 15.14 9.15
N GLY A 124 5.74 15.36 7.86
CA GLY A 124 5.25 16.53 7.15
C GLY A 124 3.72 16.58 7.12
N ARG A 125 3.06 15.45 6.83
CA ARG A 125 1.60 15.33 6.88
C ARG A 125 1.06 15.62 8.28
N ARG A 126 1.64 15.03 9.33
CA ARG A 126 1.24 15.26 10.72
C ARG A 126 1.36 16.72 11.10
N THR A 127 2.50 17.35 10.83
CA THR A 127 2.72 18.77 11.13
C THR A 127 1.67 19.66 10.47
N ARG A 128 1.40 19.42 9.18
CA ARG A 128 0.39 20.19 8.45
C ARG A 128 -1.02 20.02 9.03
N LEU A 129 -1.38 18.82 9.47
CA LEU A 129 -2.67 18.58 10.11
C LEU A 129 -2.76 19.24 11.50
N GLN A 130 -1.69 19.24 12.27
CA GLN A 130 -1.61 19.96 13.54
C GLN A 130 -1.82 21.45 13.36
N GLU A 131 -1.14 22.08 12.40
CA GLU A 131 -1.35 23.49 12.05
C GLU A 131 -2.80 23.79 11.62
N ARG A 132 -3.43 22.86 10.88
CA ARG A 132 -4.84 22.97 10.49
C ARG A 132 -5.76 22.87 11.69
N LEU A 133 -5.46 21.96 12.62
CA LEU A 133 -6.20 21.77 13.86
C LEU A 133 -6.16 23.00 14.74
N ASP A 134 -4.97 23.58 14.94
CA ASP A 134 -4.80 24.79 15.73
C ASP A 134 -5.59 25.96 15.15
N ARG A 135 -5.50 26.18 13.83
CA ARG A 135 -6.31 27.20 13.15
C ARG A 135 -7.83 26.97 13.33
N ALA A 136 -8.29 25.71 13.26
CA ALA A 136 -9.70 25.39 13.44
C ALA A 136 -10.20 25.62 14.87
N ARG A 137 -9.34 25.41 15.86
CA ARG A 137 -9.64 25.68 17.28
C ARG A 137 -9.74 27.18 17.59
N TYR A 138 -8.91 28.01 16.95
CA TYR A 138 -8.93 29.47 17.12
C TYR A 138 -10.05 30.16 16.33
N ALA A 139 -10.65 29.52 15.34
CA ALA A 139 -11.75 30.11 14.58
C ALA A 139 -12.98 30.26 15.46
N ALA A 140 -13.45 31.53 15.61
CA ALA A 140 -14.62 31.85 16.42
C ALA A 140 -15.86 31.04 15.99
N GLY A 141 -16.59 30.48 16.98
CA GLY A 141 -17.83 29.77 16.75
C GLY A 141 -18.96 30.74 16.39
N GLY A 142 -19.80 30.38 15.42
CA GLY A 142 -21.11 31.02 15.23
C GLY A 142 -22.16 30.32 16.09
N ASP A 143 -23.30 30.98 16.36
CA ASP A 143 -24.41 30.46 17.16
C ASP A 143 -25.22 29.32 16.45
N ASP A 144 -24.88 28.99 15.20
CA ASP A 144 -25.57 27.94 14.45
C ASP A 144 -25.15 26.55 14.96
N ARG A 145 -26.12 25.79 15.43
CA ARG A 145 -25.95 24.43 15.95
C ARG A 145 -25.31 23.50 14.94
N TYR A 146 -25.74 23.52 13.68
CA TYR A 146 -25.26 22.61 12.66
C TYR A 146 -23.83 22.94 12.21
N LEU A 147 -23.51 24.23 12.15
CA LEU A 147 -22.12 24.66 11.89
C LEU A 147 -21.20 24.26 13.04
N SER A 148 -21.66 24.35 14.28
CA SER A 148 -20.91 23.90 15.46
C SER A 148 -20.64 22.40 15.44
N GLU A 149 -21.66 21.59 15.09
CA GLU A 149 -21.53 20.14 14.93
C GLU A 149 -20.59 19.76 13.78
N LEU A 150 -20.71 20.42 12.64
CA LEU A 150 -19.82 20.19 11.48
C LEU A 150 -18.36 20.49 11.85
N ARG A 151 -18.13 21.58 12.58
CA ARG A 151 -16.81 21.96 13.04
C ARG A 151 -16.25 20.92 14.01
N ARG A 152 -17.05 20.49 15.00
CA ARG A 152 -16.66 19.47 15.96
C ARG A 152 -16.26 18.17 15.24
N HIS A 153 -17.10 17.70 14.33
CA HIS A 153 -16.83 16.51 13.52
C HIS A 153 -15.53 16.64 12.72
N SER A 154 -15.29 17.82 12.12
CA SER A 154 -14.07 18.09 11.37
C SER A 154 -12.82 18.07 12.25
N ILE A 155 -12.88 18.68 13.44
CA ILE A 155 -11.79 18.65 14.43
C ILE A 155 -11.49 17.23 14.86
N GLU A 156 -12.49 16.48 15.29
CA GLU A 156 -12.35 15.08 15.72
C GLU A 156 -11.75 14.19 14.62
N SER A 157 -12.12 14.45 13.36
CA SER A 157 -11.58 13.72 12.22
C SER A 157 -10.08 13.96 12.04
N VAL A 158 -9.65 15.22 12.12
CA VAL A 158 -8.23 15.59 12.02
C VAL A 158 -7.44 15.04 13.21
N GLU A 159 -8.00 15.10 14.42
CA GLU A 159 -7.36 14.54 15.62
C GLU A 159 -7.14 13.03 15.50
N ARG A 160 -8.10 12.29 14.95
CA ARG A 160 -7.94 10.84 14.68
C ARG A 160 -6.82 10.59 13.69
N GLU A 161 -6.74 11.38 12.62
CA GLU A 161 -5.68 11.23 11.61
C GLU A 161 -4.29 11.58 12.19
N VAL A 162 -4.18 12.60 13.03
CA VAL A 162 -2.93 12.95 13.72
C VAL A 162 -2.46 11.83 14.65
N ARG A 163 -3.37 11.20 15.41
CA ARG A 163 -3.03 10.04 16.24
C ARG A 163 -2.53 8.87 15.40
N TRP A 164 -3.27 8.51 14.37
CA TRP A 164 -2.88 7.43 13.44
C TRP A 164 -1.50 7.66 12.81
N LEU A 165 -1.21 8.89 12.35
CA LEU A 165 0.11 9.25 11.83
C LEU A 165 1.20 9.14 12.88
N THR A 166 0.91 9.51 14.13
CA THR A 166 1.87 9.40 15.24
C THR A 166 2.22 7.94 15.51
N ASP A 167 1.23 7.05 15.52
CA ASP A 167 1.44 5.61 15.70
C ASP A 167 2.26 5.00 14.56
N LEU A 168 1.99 5.39 13.32
CA LEU A 168 2.78 4.97 12.16
C LEU A 168 4.23 5.46 12.22
N ILE A 169 4.47 6.72 12.59
CA ILE A 169 5.82 7.27 12.75
C ILE A 169 6.59 6.49 13.80
N ASN A 170 5.96 6.18 14.92
CA ASN A 170 6.59 5.40 15.99
C ASN A 170 6.93 3.98 15.53
N ALA A 171 6.02 3.34 14.79
CA ALA A 171 6.25 2.01 14.22
C ALA A 171 7.41 2.02 13.20
N GLU A 172 7.46 3.00 12.28
CA GLU A 172 8.56 3.13 11.31
C GLU A 172 9.90 3.34 12.01
N ARG A 173 9.96 4.21 13.03
CA ARG A 173 11.17 4.44 13.80
C ARG A 173 11.64 3.21 14.57
N SER A 174 10.71 2.39 15.06
CA SER A 174 11.05 1.15 15.76
C SER A 174 11.57 0.08 14.80
N ASN A 175 11.06 0.03 13.57
CA ASN A 175 11.50 -0.90 12.54
C ASN A 175 12.87 -0.50 11.94
N ASP A 176 13.22 0.79 11.98
CA ASP A 176 14.50 1.31 11.46
C ASP A 176 15.65 1.19 12.47
N GLN A 177 15.40 0.70 13.71
CA GLN A 177 16.46 0.38 14.66
C GLN A 177 17.05 -1.01 14.35
N PRO A 178 18.26 -1.11 13.77
CA PRO A 178 18.89 -2.40 13.55
C PRO A 178 19.24 -3.02 14.90
N GLY A 179 18.54 -4.09 15.25
CA GLY A 179 19.03 -5.05 16.24
C GLY A 179 18.95 -4.64 17.69
N ARG A 180 17.74 -4.63 18.27
CA ARG A 180 17.64 -5.07 19.64
C ARG A 180 17.59 -6.60 19.59
N VAL A 181 18.77 -7.23 19.51
CA VAL A 181 18.94 -8.62 19.88
C VAL A 181 18.55 -8.65 21.35
N ASP A 182 17.45 -9.30 21.70
CA ASP A 182 17.18 -9.68 23.07
C ASP A 182 18.31 -10.58 23.50
N ASP A 183 19.28 -10.00 24.17
CA ASP A 183 20.33 -10.70 24.90
C ASP A 183 19.65 -11.31 26.14
N ALA A 184 18.95 -12.40 25.92
CA ALA A 184 18.49 -13.26 26.99
C ALA A 184 19.75 -13.95 27.54
N PRO A 185 20.06 -13.83 28.84
CA PRO A 185 21.21 -14.50 29.42
C PRO A 185 20.99 -16.00 29.27
N VAL A 186 21.90 -16.64 28.54
CA VAL A 186 22.05 -18.09 28.52
C VAL A 186 22.54 -18.50 29.91
N GLU A 187 21.67 -18.97 30.76
CA GLU A 187 22.04 -19.67 31.97
C GLU A 187 22.82 -20.94 31.60
N SER A 188 24.11 -20.91 31.85
CA SER A 188 24.99 -22.05 31.82
C SER A 188 24.60 -23.01 32.94
N GLY A 189 23.76 -23.97 32.63
CA GLY A 189 23.49 -25.12 33.50
C GLY A 189 24.44 -26.26 33.16
N ASP A 190 25.48 -26.33 33.93
CA ASP A 190 26.39 -27.47 34.08
C ASP A 190 25.63 -28.65 34.69
N VAL A 191 25.53 -29.80 34.01
CA VAL A 191 25.27 -31.10 34.65
C VAL A 191 25.95 -32.25 33.89
N ALA A 192 26.82 -32.89 34.59
CA ALA A 192 27.49 -34.14 34.36
C ALA A 192 26.60 -35.28 33.85
N GLY A 193 27.15 -36.16 32.98
CA GLY A 193 26.65 -37.53 32.75
C GLY A 193 27.02 -38.45 33.95
N PRO A 194 26.90 -39.79 33.90
CA PRO A 194 26.90 -40.69 32.75
C PRO A 194 25.94 -41.91 32.86
N ASP A 195 26.13 -42.83 31.90
CA ASP A 195 25.78 -44.27 31.86
C ASP A 195 24.37 -44.72 31.40
N GLY A 196 24.33 -45.36 30.27
CA GLY A 196 24.42 -46.81 30.13
C GLY A 196 23.17 -47.45 29.59
N THR A 197 23.31 -48.15 28.46
CA THR A 197 22.54 -49.36 28.10
C THR A 197 21.49 -49.25 27.00
N THR A 198 21.89 -49.63 25.79
CA THR A 198 21.10 -50.32 24.77
C THR A 198 20.84 -51.78 25.21
N PRO A 199 19.84 -52.58 24.74
CA PRO A 199 19.54 -52.81 23.35
C PRO A 199 18.06 -53.19 23.00
N ALA A 200 17.81 -53.12 21.69
CA ALA A 200 17.19 -54.09 20.81
C ALA A 200 15.66 -54.22 20.67
N THR A 201 15.29 -54.14 19.43
CA THR A 201 14.54 -55.06 18.59
C THR A 201 13.01 -54.89 18.45
N ALA A 202 12.67 -54.84 17.21
CA ALA A 202 11.59 -55.48 16.45
C ALA A 202 10.48 -54.57 15.91
N ASP A 203 10.59 -54.32 14.62
CA ASP A 203 9.53 -54.38 13.63
C ASP A 203 8.90 -55.79 13.58
N PRO A 204 7.71 -56.10 13.10
CA PRO A 204 7.21 -55.71 11.78
C PRO A 204 5.67 -55.54 11.62
N ALA A 205 5.35 -54.80 10.53
CA ALA A 205 4.43 -55.16 9.42
C ALA A 205 2.96 -55.59 9.64
N ILE A 206 2.22 -55.36 8.54
CA ILE A 206 0.98 -55.96 8.06
C ILE A 206 -0.29 -55.14 8.43
N ASP A 207 -1.23 -54.87 7.60
CA ASP A 207 -1.59 -55.18 6.22
C ASP A 207 -2.94 -54.46 5.92
N ALA A 208 -3.06 -54.02 4.73
CA ALA A 208 -4.13 -54.22 3.78
C ALA A 208 -5.59 -53.87 4.08
N ALA A 209 -6.09 -53.28 3.07
CA ALA A 209 -7.28 -53.57 2.29
C ALA A 209 -8.59 -52.86 2.59
N ALA A 210 -8.99 -52.19 1.56
CA ALA A 210 -10.21 -52.39 0.74
C ALA A 210 -11.52 -52.04 1.45
N ASP A 211 -12.50 -51.47 0.90
CA ASP A 211 -13.15 -51.60 -0.40
C ASP A 211 -14.33 -50.59 -0.47
N ALA A 212 -14.48 -49.98 -1.56
CA ALA A 212 -15.60 -49.97 -2.46
C ALA A 212 -17.01 -49.51 -2.01
N THR A 213 -17.57 -48.91 -2.99
CA THR A 213 -18.97 -48.87 -3.50
C THR A 213 -19.83 -47.72 -3.01
N THR A 214 -20.22 -46.92 -3.91
CA THR A 214 -21.24 -46.91 -4.96
C THR A 214 -22.53 -46.20 -4.55
N THR A 215 -22.92 -45.31 -5.43
CA THR A 215 -24.27 -45.00 -5.92
C THR A 215 -25.21 -44.17 -5.00
N THR A 216 -25.63 -43.04 -5.38
CA THR A 216 -26.74 -42.67 -6.25
C THR A 216 -26.66 -41.20 -6.60
#